data_643cc0cd0a73dafd06026389403f596b
#
_entry.id   643cc0cd0a73dafd06026389403f596b
#
_cell.length_a   1.000
_cell.length_b   1.000
_cell.length_c   1.000
_cell.angle_alpha   90.00
_cell.angle_beta   90.00
_cell.angle_gamma   90.00
#
_symmetry.space_group_name_H-M   'P 1'
#
loop_
_entity.id
_entity.type
_entity.pdbx_description
1 polymer ?
#
loop_
_entity_poly.entity_id
_entity_poly.type
_entity_poly.pdbx_seq_one_letter_code
_entity_poly.pdbx_strand_id
1 'polypeptide(L)'
;MFPLPAYWRPMKSKRDNALSPEQQKPTVSVVGLGRFGLFWAELLTPEYRVVGTSRRTIPDLPQGVRQVPLEEALQSEITFLAVSISALPAVLKQIAPLIRRDATVVDTCSVKVFPAEQMQTHLPSEVDIIACHPMFGPDSAGERTDRLPVITWQIRDRYQRYARIKRSFEALHMRVFEMSPDEHDREAAFSQGVTHFVGRILREMDLQPSSIATLGYTRLLQVMEQTCNDPLQLFQDLQRFNPYTREMRNRFSNALETTESLLLDVPPKDR
;
A
#
# COMPACT_ATOMS: atom_id res chain seq x y z
N MET A 1 -45.15 13.93 -66.36
CA MET A 1 -44.03 13.19 -65.71
C MET A 1 -42.87 14.14 -65.62
N PHE A 2 -42.72 14.85 -64.48
CA PHE A 2 -41.69 15.84 -64.26
C PHE A 2 -40.58 15.21 -63.41
N PRO A 3 -39.26 15.35 -63.70
CA PRO A 3 -38.20 14.79 -62.91
C PRO A 3 -37.99 15.60 -61.62
N LEU A 4 -37.82 14.87 -60.47
CA LEU A 4 -37.47 15.42 -59.18
C LEU A 4 -36.03 15.97 -59.18
N PRO A 5 -35.73 17.07 -58.48
CA PRO A 5 -34.38 17.65 -58.44
C PRO A 5 -33.44 16.83 -57.52
N ALA A 6 -32.23 16.56 -58.01
CA ALA A 6 -31.14 15.88 -57.38
C ALA A 6 -30.38 16.78 -56.38
N TYR A 7 -30.90 16.97 -55.14
CA TYR A 7 -30.17 17.59 -54.05
C TYR A 7 -30.58 16.96 -52.69
N TRP A 8 -30.35 15.69 -52.52
CA TRP A 8 -30.32 15.09 -51.18
C TRP A 8 -29.04 14.29 -51.01
N ARG A 9 -27.93 14.96 -50.58
CA ARG A 9 -26.79 14.28 -50.01
C ARG A 9 -27.10 14.07 -48.51
N PRO A 10 -27.09 12.85 -47.99
CA PRO A 10 -27.18 12.65 -46.54
C PRO A 10 -25.96 13.30 -45.91
N MET A 11 -26.19 14.23 -44.99
CA MET A 11 -25.14 14.73 -44.10
C MET A 11 -24.50 13.50 -43.42
N LYS A 12 -23.20 13.34 -43.57
CA LYS A 12 -22.43 12.40 -42.77
C LYS A 12 -22.68 12.78 -41.32
N SER A 13 -23.37 11.94 -40.57
CA SER A 13 -23.51 12.07 -39.13
C SER A 13 -22.09 12.21 -38.57
N LYS A 14 -21.83 13.25 -37.80
CA LYS A 14 -20.69 13.31 -36.91
C LYS A 14 -20.82 12.04 -36.07
N ARG A 15 -19.97 11.05 -36.31
CA ARG A 15 -19.81 9.94 -35.35
C ARG A 15 -19.44 10.62 -34.04
N ASP A 16 -20.34 10.56 -33.09
CA ASP A 16 -20.03 10.90 -31.71
C ASP A 16 -18.82 10.02 -31.34
N ASN A 17 -17.69 10.70 -31.11
CA ASN A 17 -16.47 10.07 -30.64
C ASN A 17 -16.66 9.79 -29.13
N ALA A 18 -17.63 8.93 -28.78
CA ALA A 18 -17.77 8.43 -27.44
C ALA A 18 -16.51 7.64 -27.10
N LEU A 19 -15.77 8.15 -26.14
CA LEU A 19 -14.58 7.48 -25.62
C LEU A 19 -14.97 6.05 -25.19
N SER A 20 -14.10 5.07 -25.44
CA SER A 20 -14.32 3.71 -24.95
C SER A 20 -14.47 3.71 -23.41
N PRO A 21 -15.16 2.72 -22.81
CA PRO A 21 -15.28 2.64 -21.35
C PRO A 21 -13.93 2.74 -20.61
N GLU A 22 -12.88 2.20 -21.20
CA GLU A 22 -11.51 2.29 -20.69
C GLU A 22 -10.92 3.72 -20.77
N GLN A 23 -11.29 4.48 -21.82
CA GLN A 23 -10.88 5.88 -21.97
C GLN A 23 -11.62 6.84 -21.03
N GLN A 24 -12.74 6.41 -20.45
CA GLN A 24 -13.52 7.17 -19.48
C GLN A 24 -13.00 7.02 -18.04
N LYS A 25 -12.17 6.01 -17.73
CA LYS A 25 -11.59 5.84 -16.40
C LYS A 25 -10.62 6.99 -16.08
N PRO A 26 -10.64 7.51 -14.84
CA PRO A 26 -9.65 8.50 -14.42
C PRO A 26 -8.24 7.90 -14.41
N THR A 27 -7.25 8.72 -14.72
CA THR A 27 -5.84 8.28 -14.70
C THR A 27 -5.26 8.48 -13.30
N VAL A 28 -4.61 7.43 -12.80
CA VAL A 28 -3.81 7.47 -11.57
C VAL A 28 -2.38 7.04 -11.85
N SER A 29 -1.46 7.49 -11.03
CA SER A 29 -0.07 7.06 -11.13
C SER A 29 0.39 6.31 -9.88
N VAL A 30 1.34 5.38 -10.07
CA VAL A 30 2.06 4.67 -9.01
C VAL A 30 3.53 4.99 -9.13
N VAL A 31 4.07 5.68 -8.14
CA VAL A 31 5.50 5.98 -8.03
C VAL A 31 6.17 4.88 -7.23
N GLY A 32 7.03 4.11 -7.90
CA GLY A 32 7.70 2.95 -7.32
C GLY A 32 7.07 1.63 -7.78
N LEU A 33 7.52 1.11 -8.93
CA LEU A 33 7.11 -0.20 -9.46
C LEU A 33 8.02 -1.32 -8.93
N GLY A 34 8.13 -1.39 -7.59
CA GLY A 34 8.70 -2.56 -6.90
C GLY A 34 7.67 -3.67 -6.78
N ARG A 35 7.98 -4.73 -6.01
CA ARG A 35 7.08 -5.87 -5.81
C ARG A 35 5.67 -5.45 -5.37
N PHE A 36 5.55 -4.61 -4.34
CA PHE A 36 4.26 -4.08 -3.91
C PHE A 36 3.65 -3.12 -4.92
N GLY A 37 4.44 -2.20 -5.48
CA GLY A 37 3.91 -1.19 -6.42
C GLY A 37 3.36 -1.77 -7.71
N LEU A 38 3.94 -2.86 -8.24
CA LEU A 38 3.39 -3.60 -9.38
C LEU A 38 2.05 -4.26 -9.03
N PHE A 39 2.01 -4.96 -7.91
CA PHE A 39 0.78 -5.57 -7.38
C PHE A 39 -0.31 -4.53 -7.16
N TRP A 40 0.02 -3.39 -6.53
CA TRP A 40 -0.93 -2.30 -6.30
C TRP A 40 -1.42 -1.67 -7.60
N ALA A 41 -0.51 -1.45 -8.56
CA ALA A 41 -0.85 -0.91 -9.87
C ALA A 41 -1.84 -1.82 -10.62
N GLU A 42 -1.59 -3.13 -10.62
CA GLU A 42 -2.49 -4.12 -11.22
C GLU A 42 -3.88 -4.10 -10.56
N LEU A 43 -3.90 -4.10 -9.22
CA LEU A 43 -5.13 -4.10 -8.42
C LEU A 43 -6.03 -2.89 -8.71
N LEU A 44 -5.45 -1.76 -9.11
CA LEU A 44 -6.18 -0.53 -9.43
C LEU A 44 -6.77 -0.52 -10.85
N THR A 45 -6.35 -1.40 -11.76
CA THR A 45 -6.74 -1.35 -13.18
C THR A 45 -8.24 -1.50 -13.47
N PRO A 46 -9.06 -2.21 -12.66
CA PRO A 46 -10.50 -2.26 -12.89
C PRO A 46 -11.19 -0.89 -12.76
N GLU A 47 -10.69 -0.03 -11.87
CA GLU A 47 -11.29 1.28 -11.56
C GLU A 47 -10.58 2.46 -12.26
N TYR A 48 -9.32 2.29 -12.66
CA TYR A 48 -8.46 3.35 -13.13
C TYR A 48 -7.67 2.98 -14.39
N ARG A 49 -7.30 3.99 -15.17
CA ARG A 49 -6.16 3.88 -16.10
C ARG A 49 -4.89 4.09 -15.28
N VAL A 50 -4.05 3.08 -15.23
CA VAL A 50 -2.88 3.10 -14.35
C VAL A 50 -1.62 3.36 -15.16
N VAL A 51 -0.90 4.40 -14.78
CA VAL A 51 0.48 4.62 -15.19
C VAL A 51 1.40 4.41 -13.99
N GLY A 52 2.60 3.93 -14.23
CA GLY A 52 3.57 3.74 -13.16
C GLY A 52 4.93 4.25 -13.55
N THR A 53 5.75 4.59 -12.56
CA THR A 53 7.13 5.01 -12.81
C THR A 53 8.10 4.30 -11.89
N SER A 54 9.27 4.00 -12.42
CA SER A 54 10.37 3.33 -11.70
C SER A 54 11.70 3.75 -12.30
N ARG A 55 12.76 3.71 -11.47
CA ARG A 55 14.13 3.97 -11.93
C ARG A 55 14.67 2.93 -12.94
N ARG A 56 14.04 1.76 -12.96
CA ARG A 56 14.38 0.66 -13.88
C ARG A 56 13.24 0.44 -14.85
N THR A 57 13.55 0.02 -16.05
CA THR A 57 12.55 -0.53 -16.96
C THR A 57 12.08 -1.88 -16.43
N ILE A 58 10.77 -2.05 -16.36
CA ILE A 58 10.13 -3.30 -15.93
C ILE A 58 9.75 -4.09 -17.20
N PRO A 59 10.35 -5.26 -17.42
CA PRO A 59 10.11 -6.03 -18.66
C PRO A 59 8.68 -6.57 -18.74
N ASP A 60 8.15 -7.06 -17.62
CA ASP A 60 6.84 -7.71 -17.54
C ASP A 60 5.88 -6.88 -16.69
N LEU A 61 5.22 -5.93 -17.33
CA LEU A 61 4.19 -5.11 -16.66
C LEU A 61 2.87 -5.88 -16.62
N PRO A 62 2.11 -5.74 -15.52
CA PRO A 62 0.74 -6.25 -15.46
C PRO A 62 -0.12 -5.65 -16.58
N GLN A 63 -1.12 -6.41 -17.02
CA GLN A 63 -2.06 -5.94 -18.03
C GLN A 63 -2.80 -4.68 -17.56
N GLY A 64 -2.90 -3.67 -18.40
CA GLY A 64 -3.54 -2.40 -18.09
C GLY A 64 -2.63 -1.39 -17.36
N VAL A 65 -1.38 -1.76 -17.05
CA VAL A 65 -0.38 -0.86 -16.46
C VAL A 65 0.61 -0.41 -17.52
N ARG A 66 0.88 0.89 -17.61
CA ARG A 66 1.86 1.47 -18.53
C ARG A 66 2.97 2.17 -17.75
N GLN A 67 4.22 1.81 -17.98
CA GLN A 67 5.36 2.54 -17.41
C GLN A 67 5.63 3.82 -18.21
N VAL A 68 5.83 4.91 -17.48
CA VAL A 68 6.07 6.25 -18.05
C VAL A 68 7.19 6.96 -17.31
N PRO A 69 7.79 8.02 -17.89
CA PRO A 69 8.69 8.92 -17.16
C PRO A 69 8.03 9.52 -15.92
N LEU A 70 8.84 9.90 -14.93
CA LEU A 70 8.34 10.47 -13.66
C LEU A 70 7.49 11.73 -13.90
N GLU A 71 7.96 12.60 -14.77
CA GLU A 71 7.30 13.86 -15.11
C GLU A 71 5.89 13.63 -15.67
N GLU A 72 5.73 12.61 -16.52
CA GLU A 72 4.41 12.23 -17.07
C GLU A 72 3.52 11.62 -15.98
N ALA A 73 4.05 10.72 -15.15
CA ALA A 73 3.31 10.11 -14.05
C ALA A 73 2.72 11.15 -13.09
N LEU A 74 3.50 12.20 -12.78
CA LEU A 74 3.14 13.26 -11.84
C LEU A 74 2.09 14.25 -12.39
N GLN A 75 1.66 14.11 -13.64
CA GLN A 75 0.50 14.85 -14.19
C GLN A 75 -0.84 14.17 -13.89
N SER A 76 -0.83 13.01 -13.25
CA SER A 76 -2.07 12.33 -12.82
C SER A 76 -2.77 13.09 -11.70
N GLU A 77 -4.11 13.02 -11.67
CA GLU A 77 -4.89 13.64 -10.58
C GLU A 77 -4.61 12.99 -9.21
N ILE A 78 -4.35 11.68 -9.21
CA ILE A 78 -4.05 10.90 -8.01
C ILE A 78 -2.72 10.19 -8.24
N THR A 79 -1.80 10.37 -7.30
CA THR A 79 -0.47 9.73 -7.31
C THR A 79 -0.30 8.88 -6.05
N PHE A 80 -0.19 7.57 -6.23
CA PHE A 80 0.16 6.64 -5.15
C PHE A 80 1.67 6.52 -5.01
N LEU A 81 2.17 6.61 -3.77
CA LEU A 81 3.59 6.43 -3.46
C LEU A 81 3.82 5.02 -2.90
N ALA A 82 4.37 4.14 -3.73
CA ALA A 82 4.70 2.76 -3.38
C ALA A 82 6.23 2.57 -3.22
N VAL A 83 6.80 3.37 -2.34
CA VAL A 83 8.25 3.40 -2.05
C VAL A 83 8.52 2.98 -0.60
N SER A 84 9.76 2.58 -0.29
CA SER A 84 10.11 2.27 1.11
C SER A 84 9.96 3.51 2.00
N ILE A 85 9.59 3.30 3.25
CA ILE A 85 9.33 4.36 4.22
C ILE A 85 10.56 5.26 4.37
N SER A 86 11.73 4.66 4.46
CA SER A 86 13.03 5.38 4.56
C SER A 86 13.38 6.19 3.31
N ALA A 87 12.90 5.81 2.12
CA ALA A 87 13.15 6.55 0.88
C ALA A 87 12.14 7.70 0.67
N LEU A 88 11.02 7.69 1.38
CA LEU A 88 9.92 8.64 1.17
C LEU A 88 10.37 10.11 1.20
N PRO A 89 11.18 10.61 2.17
CA PRO A 89 11.56 12.01 2.20
C PRO A 89 12.36 12.45 0.95
N ALA A 90 13.22 11.58 0.44
CA ALA A 90 14.00 11.87 -0.77
C ALA A 90 13.11 11.90 -2.02
N VAL A 91 12.15 10.96 -2.12
CA VAL A 91 11.16 10.92 -3.20
C VAL A 91 10.28 12.16 -3.16
N LEU A 92 9.77 12.55 -1.99
CA LEU A 92 8.94 13.75 -1.84
C LEU A 92 9.67 15.01 -2.28
N LYS A 93 10.95 15.19 -1.93
CA LYS A 93 11.78 16.31 -2.39
C LYS A 93 11.93 16.32 -3.91
N GLN A 94 12.06 15.14 -4.53
CA GLN A 94 12.19 15.00 -5.98
C GLN A 94 10.88 15.34 -6.70
N ILE A 95 9.73 14.86 -6.19
CA ILE A 95 8.44 15.03 -6.87
C ILE A 95 7.78 16.39 -6.61
N ALA A 96 8.06 17.03 -5.48
CA ALA A 96 7.42 18.29 -5.08
C ALA A 96 7.48 19.42 -6.13
N PRO A 97 8.62 19.65 -6.84
CA PRO A 97 8.67 20.67 -7.90
C PRO A 97 7.96 20.25 -9.20
N LEU A 98 7.70 18.96 -9.41
CA LEU A 98 7.20 18.39 -10.67
C LEU A 98 5.71 18.06 -10.64
N ILE A 99 5.18 17.81 -9.43
CA ILE A 99 3.79 17.38 -9.27
C ILE A 99 2.82 18.51 -9.61
N ARG A 100 1.74 18.16 -10.31
CA ARG A 100 0.68 19.11 -10.59
C ARG A 100 0.06 19.67 -9.29
N ARG A 101 -0.25 20.96 -9.27
CA ARG A 101 -0.64 21.66 -8.05
C ARG A 101 -1.98 21.18 -7.46
N ASP A 102 -2.87 20.71 -8.29
CA ASP A 102 -4.16 20.17 -7.87
C ASP A 102 -4.17 18.64 -7.72
N ALA A 103 -2.98 17.99 -7.58
CA ALA A 103 -2.91 16.55 -7.35
C ALA A 103 -3.38 16.16 -5.95
N THR A 104 -3.74 14.88 -5.81
CA THR A 104 -3.87 14.19 -4.53
C THR A 104 -2.78 13.14 -4.43
N VAL A 105 -1.92 13.24 -3.43
CA VAL A 105 -0.87 12.24 -3.14
C VAL A 105 -1.37 11.29 -2.07
N VAL A 106 -1.25 10.01 -2.34
CA VAL A 106 -1.66 8.92 -1.45
C VAL A 106 -0.43 8.07 -1.15
N ASP A 107 0.01 8.00 0.09
CA ASP A 107 1.05 7.04 0.48
C ASP A 107 0.48 5.63 0.66
N THR A 108 1.33 4.62 0.60
CA THR A 108 0.95 3.22 0.87
C THR A 108 1.87 2.56 1.91
N CYS A 109 2.53 3.36 2.74
CA CYS A 109 3.48 2.89 3.74
C CYS A 109 2.80 2.08 4.86
N SER A 110 3.56 1.19 5.48
CA SER A 110 3.09 0.37 6.61
C SER A 110 3.08 1.10 7.96
N VAL A 111 3.52 2.34 8.01
CA VAL A 111 3.38 3.27 9.14
C VAL A 111 2.71 4.54 8.65
N LYS A 112 2.06 5.32 9.53
CA LYS A 112 1.25 6.46 9.09
C LYS A 112 1.71 7.81 9.62
N VAL A 113 2.18 7.90 10.87
CA VAL A 113 2.62 9.18 11.46
C VAL A 113 3.76 9.78 10.64
N PHE A 114 4.84 9.03 10.45
CA PHE A 114 6.01 9.53 9.73
C PHE A 114 5.70 9.94 8.28
N PRO A 115 5.05 9.12 7.44
CA PRO A 115 4.69 9.53 6.08
C PRO A 115 3.80 10.77 6.04
N ALA A 116 2.82 10.87 6.94
CA ALA A 116 1.93 12.03 7.02
C ALA A 116 2.70 13.33 7.28
N GLU A 117 3.62 13.32 8.25
CA GLU A 117 4.50 14.45 8.55
C GLU A 117 5.41 14.83 7.37
N GLN A 118 6.02 13.81 6.73
CA GLN A 118 6.90 14.04 5.59
C GLN A 118 6.16 14.62 4.39
N MET A 119 4.96 14.12 4.08
CA MET A 119 4.14 14.65 2.99
C MET A 119 3.71 16.09 3.27
N GLN A 120 3.28 16.39 4.50
CA GLN A 120 2.91 17.76 4.88
C GLN A 120 4.10 18.73 4.82
N THR A 121 5.30 18.26 5.14
CA THR A 121 6.53 19.06 5.16
C THR A 121 7.04 19.37 3.74
N HIS A 122 6.97 18.41 2.84
CA HIS A 122 7.65 18.50 1.55
C HIS A 122 6.74 18.80 0.37
N LEU A 123 5.48 18.42 0.42
CA LEU A 123 4.56 18.68 -0.69
C LEU A 123 4.04 20.12 -0.65
N PRO A 124 3.81 20.74 -1.82
CA PRO A 124 3.18 22.05 -1.91
C PRO A 124 1.85 22.10 -1.14
N SER A 125 1.54 23.26 -0.59
CA SER A 125 0.33 23.45 0.21
C SER A 125 -0.96 23.21 -0.57
N GLU A 126 -0.93 23.33 -1.90
CA GLU A 126 -2.06 23.12 -2.82
C GLU A 126 -2.34 21.64 -3.08
N VAL A 127 -1.35 20.76 -2.92
CA VAL A 127 -1.46 19.31 -3.16
C VAL A 127 -2.22 18.65 -2.01
N ASP A 128 -3.26 17.89 -2.31
CA ASP A 128 -3.99 17.11 -1.30
C ASP A 128 -3.21 15.87 -0.85
N ILE A 129 -3.47 15.45 0.39
CA ILE A 129 -2.72 14.38 1.06
C ILE A 129 -3.70 13.40 1.70
N ILE A 130 -3.58 12.14 1.33
CA ILE A 130 -4.31 11.04 1.94
C ILE A 130 -3.30 10.01 2.46
N ALA A 131 -3.39 9.69 3.74
CA ALA A 131 -2.70 8.56 4.33
C ALA A 131 -3.44 7.27 3.96
N CYS A 132 -2.72 6.26 3.49
CA CYS A 132 -3.28 4.97 3.15
C CYS A 132 -2.31 3.85 3.57
N HIS A 133 -2.85 2.75 4.10
CA HIS A 133 -2.11 1.53 4.35
C HIS A 133 -2.95 0.33 3.93
N PRO A 134 -2.68 -0.28 2.78
CA PRO A 134 -3.15 -1.62 2.47
C PRO A 134 -2.54 -2.62 3.45
N MET A 135 -3.35 -3.20 4.35
CA MET A 135 -2.89 -4.16 5.38
C MET A 135 -2.58 -5.54 4.79
N PHE A 136 -2.13 -5.57 3.54
CA PHE A 136 -1.83 -6.76 2.78
C PHE A 136 -0.75 -6.48 1.74
N GLY A 137 -0.11 -7.53 1.29
CA GLY A 137 0.86 -7.49 0.20
C GLY A 137 0.66 -8.67 -0.75
N PRO A 138 1.53 -8.83 -1.76
CA PRO A 138 1.39 -9.90 -2.76
C PRO A 138 1.28 -11.30 -2.16
N ASP A 139 1.99 -11.58 -1.04
CA ASP A 139 1.97 -12.89 -0.39
C ASP A 139 0.71 -13.14 0.44
N SER A 140 0.20 -12.11 1.10
CA SER A 140 -0.94 -12.22 2.00
C SER A 140 -2.29 -12.06 1.29
N ALA A 141 -2.31 -11.41 0.13
CA ALA A 141 -3.53 -11.28 -0.67
C ALA A 141 -3.94 -12.61 -1.29
N GLY A 142 -2.96 -13.51 -1.61
CA GLY A 142 -3.23 -14.76 -2.32
C GLY A 142 -3.93 -14.50 -3.66
N GLU A 143 -4.78 -15.44 -4.07
CA GLU A 143 -5.61 -15.30 -5.28
C GLU A 143 -6.89 -14.48 -5.05
N ARG A 144 -7.18 -14.09 -3.81
CA ARG A 144 -8.42 -13.40 -3.41
C ARG A 144 -8.11 -12.06 -2.80
N THR A 145 -8.59 -11.01 -3.44
CA THR A 145 -8.49 -9.63 -2.94
C THR A 145 -9.75 -9.19 -2.19
N ASP A 146 -10.81 -10.00 -2.16
CA ASP A 146 -12.06 -9.66 -1.51
C ASP A 146 -11.88 -9.53 0.01
N ARG A 147 -12.39 -8.41 0.53
CA ARG A 147 -12.38 -8.05 1.96
C ARG A 147 -11.01 -7.79 2.59
N LEU A 148 -9.96 -7.56 1.78
CA LEU A 148 -8.67 -7.15 2.32
C LEU A 148 -8.78 -5.77 2.99
N PRO A 149 -8.26 -5.59 4.22
CA PRO A 149 -8.40 -4.34 4.93
C PRO A 149 -7.45 -3.27 4.37
N VAL A 150 -7.98 -2.07 4.17
CA VAL A 150 -7.20 -0.88 3.84
C VAL A 150 -7.54 0.24 4.81
N ILE A 151 -6.54 0.78 5.46
CA ILE A 151 -6.68 1.94 6.36
C ILE A 151 -6.53 3.20 5.51
N THR A 152 -7.39 4.19 5.74
CA THR A 152 -7.32 5.48 5.04
C THR A 152 -7.59 6.62 6.00
N TRP A 153 -6.97 7.77 5.73
CA TRP A 153 -7.23 9.01 6.46
C TRP A 153 -6.97 10.23 5.59
N GLN A 154 -7.93 11.17 5.54
CA GLN A 154 -7.73 12.42 4.85
C GLN A 154 -6.94 13.39 5.73
N ILE A 155 -5.75 13.79 5.27
CA ILE A 155 -4.94 14.81 5.93
C ILE A 155 -5.28 16.18 5.35
N ARG A 156 -5.45 16.26 4.03
CA ARG A 156 -5.86 17.43 3.26
C ARG A 156 -6.61 16.99 2.02
N ASP A 157 -7.85 17.43 1.83
CA ASP A 157 -8.73 16.99 0.72
C ASP A 157 -9.60 18.17 0.21
N ARG A 158 -8.96 19.18 -0.36
CA ARG A 158 -9.62 20.38 -0.93
C ARG A 158 -10.41 20.05 -2.19
N TYR A 159 -9.89 19.09 -2.97
CA TYR A 159 -10.49 18.66 -4.23
C TYR A 159 -11.53 17.56 -4.07
N GLN A 160 -11.84 17.17 -2.82
CA GLN A 160 -12.89 16.20 -2.46
C GLN A 160 -12.72 14.84 -3.17
N ARG A 161 -11.46 14.39 -3.34
CA ARG A 161 -11.14 13.10 -3.97
C ARG A 161 -11.14 11.93 -3.01
N TYR A 162 -11.07 12.19 -1.71
CA TYR A 162 -11.04 11.15 -0.68
C TYR A 162 -12.23 10.21 -0.77
N ALA A 163 -13.45 10.77 -0.88
CA ALA A 163 -14.67 9.98 -1.02
C ALA A 163 -14.68 9.12 -2.30
N ARG A 164 -14.09 9.62 -3.41
CA ARG A 164 -13.95 8.85 -4.67
C ARG A 164 -12.97 7.70 -4.49
N ILE A 165 -11.82 7.95 -3.86
CA ILE A 165 -10.80 6.92 -3.61
C ILE A 165 -11.37 5.79 -2.74
N LYS A 166 -12.11 6.13 -1.67
CA LYS A 166 -12.78 5.12 -0.82
C LYS A 166 -13.75 4.27 -1.63
N ARG A 167 -14.63 4.90 -2.42
CA ARG A 167 -15.58 4.16 -3.28
C ARG A 167 -14.88 3.22 -4.26
N SER A 168 -13.75 3.65 -4.84
CA SER A 168 -12.97 2.77 -5.73
C SER A 168 -12.38 1.58 -4.98
N PHE A 169 -11.88 1.76 -3.75
CA PHE A 169 -11.40 0.64 -2.93
C PHE A 169 -12.54 -0.32 -2.56
N GLU A 170 -13.72 0.20 -2.23
CA GLU A 170 -14.93 -0.61 -1.98
C GLU A 170 -15.38 -1.36 -3.24
N ALA A 171 -15.33 -0.73 -4.42
CA ALA A 171 -15.63 -1.37 -5.71
C ALA A 171 -14.61 -2.49 -6.05
N LEU A 172 -13.37 -2.35 -5.60
CA LEU A 172 -12.33 -3.38 -5.65
C LEU A 172 -12.48 -4.43 -4.52
N HIS A 173 -13.63 -4.45 -3.84
CA HIS A 173 -13.96 -5.37 -2.75
C HIS A 173 -13.06 -5.28 -1.51
N MET A 174 -12.34 -4.17 -1.31
CA MET A 174 -11.57 -3.94 -0.09
C MET A 174 -12.48 -3.49 1.06
N ARG A 175 -12.07 -3.80 2.28
CA ARG A 175 -12.69 -3.26 3.50
C ARG A 175 -11.98 -1.98 3.91
N VAL A 176 -12.62 -0.84 3.71
CA VAL A 176 -12.05 0.46 4.06
C VAL A 176 -12.31 0.77 5.53
N PHE A 177 -11.25 1.09 6.27
CA PHE A 177 -11.31 1.59 7.64
C PHE A 177 -10.73 3.01 7.68
N GLU A 178 -11.42 3.91 8.37
CA GLU A 178 -10.93 5.25 8.61
C GLU A 178 -10.29 5.31 10.00
N MET A 179 -9.01 5.66 10.02
CA MET A 179 -8.21 5.71 11.24
C MET A 179 -7.14 6.79 11.11
N SER A 180 -7.01 7.65 12.10
CA SER A 180 -5.96 8.67 12.09
C SER A 180 -4.56 8.04 12.08
N PRO A 181 -3.53 8.75 11.61
CA PRO A 181 -2.15 8.24 11.60
C PRO A 181 -1.67 7.76 12.99
N ASP A 182 -2.03 8.47 14.05
CA ASP A 182 -1.63 8.11 15.42
C ASP A 182 -2.33 6.83 15.91
N GLU A 183 -3.66 6.75 15.74
CA GLU A 183 -4.45 5.55 16.08
C GLU A 183 -3.95 4.33 15.33
N HIS A 184 -3.71 4.49 14.01
CA HIS A 184 -3.16 3.42 13.17
C HIS A 184 -1.81 2.92 13.71
N ASP A 185 -0.85 3.81 13.93
CA ASP A 185 0.50 3.40 14.32
C ASP A 185 0.53 2.78 15.71
N ARG A 186 -0.36 3.22 16.61
CA ARG A 186 -0.54 2.62 17.96
C ARG A 186 -1.05 1.19 17.85
N GLU A 187 -2.07 0.94 17.04
CA GLU A 187 -2.63 -0.40 16.84
C GLU A 187 -1.68 -1.29 16.03
N ALA A 188 -1.08 -0.76 14.97
CA ALA A 188 -0.17 -1.48 14.11
C ALA A 188 1.11 -1.94 14.85
N ALA A 189 1.59 -1.20 15.85
CA ALA A 189 2.75 -1.60 16.64
C ALA A 189 2.50 -2.93 17.38
N PHE A 190 1.30 -3.12 17.96
CA PHE A 190 0.93 -4.30 18.74
C PHE A 190 0.21 -5.38 17.94
N SER A 191 0.02 -5.19 16.66
CA SER A 191 -0.48 -6.20 15.72
C SER A 191 0.60 -6.55 14.68
N GLN A 192 0.71 -5.80 13.58
CA GLN A 192 1.70 -6.02 12.53
C GLN A 192 3.15 -5.93 13.07
N GLY A 193 3.44 -4.92 13.89
CA GLY A 193 4.78 -4.68 14.43
C GLY A 193 5.31 -5.85 15.27
N VAL A 194 4.48 -6.38 16.18
CA VAL A 194 4.85 -7.55 16.98
C VAL A 194 4.93 -8.80 16.12
N THR A 195 4.05 -9.00 15.15
CA THR A 195 4.08 -10.15 14.24
C THR A 195 5.39 -10.23 13.46
N HIS A 196 5.82 -9.11 12.86
CA HIS A 196 7.10 -9.03 12.16
C HIS A 196 8.30 -9.21 13.11
N PHE A 197 8.21 -8.67 14.33
CA PHE A 197 9.28 -8.82 15.32
C PHE A 197 9.46 -10.28 15.75
N VAL A 198 8.36 -10.95 16.11
CA VAL A 198 8.34 -12.37 16.46
C VAL A 198 8.82 -13.24 15.30
N GLY A 199 8.33 -13.00 14.08
CA GLY A 199 8.77 -13.78 12.92
C GLY A 199 10.28 -13.71 12.68
N ARG A 200 10.92 -12.54 12.91
CA ARG A 200 12.38 -12.42 12.84
C ARG A 200 13.08 -13.17 13.97
N ILE A 201 12.55 -13.15 15.20
CA ILE A 201 13.08 -13.93 16.32
C ILE A 201 13.02 -15.44 15.99
N LEU A 202 11.88 -15.92 15.49
CA LEU A 202 11.72 -17.33 15.10
C LEU A 202 12.71 -17.74 13.98
N ARG A 203 13.03 -16.84 13.06
CA ARG A 203 14.04 -17.04 12.03
C ARG A 203 15.45 -17.14 12.63
N GLU A 204 15.80 -16.28 13.59
CA GLU A 204 17.10 -16.32 14.29
C GLU A 204 17.25 -17.56 15.16
N MET A 205 16.13 -18.16 15.62
CA MET A 205 16.12 -19.45 16.31
C MET A 205 16.32 -20.64 15.37
N ASP A 206 16.40 -20.43 14.06
CA ASP A 206 16.56 -21.47 13.03
C ASP A 206 15.51 -22.58 13.11
N LEU A 207 14.25 -22.24 13.35
CA LEU A 207 13.17 -23.20 13.45
C LEU A 207 12.96 -23.95 12.13
N GLN A 208 12.93 -25.27 12.18
CA GLN A 208 12.80 -26.14 11.01
C GLN A 208 11.45 -26.90 11.02
N PRO A 209 10.92 -27.29 9.85
CA PRO A 209 9.76 -28.18 9.78
C PRO A 209 10.01 -29.48 10.59
N SER A 210 8.96 -29.97 11.27
CA SER A 210 9.03 -31.18 12.09
C SER A 210 7.93 -32.16 11.69
N SER A 211 8.26 -33.45 11.63
CA SER A 211 7.29 -34.53 11.36
C SER A 211 6.26 -34.73 12.48
N ILE A 212 6.54 -34.22 13.67
CA ILE A 212 5.65 -34.24 14.83
C ILE A 212 5.08 -32.87 15.16
N ALA A 213 5.08 -31.97 14.17
CA ALA A 213 4.60 -30.58 14.36
C ALA A 213 3.14 -30.57 14.82
N THR A 214 2.87 -29.81 15.88
CA THR A 214 1.52 -29.47 16.27
C THR A 214 0.98 -28.37 15.33
N LEU A 215 -0.34 -28.18 15.31
CA LEU A 215 -0.96 -27.07 14.55
C LEU A 215 -0.42 -25.71 14.97
N GLY A 216 -0.17 -25.51 16.27
CA GLY A 216 0.45 -24.27 16.80
C GLY A 216 1.83 -24.03 16.22
N TYR A 217 2.69 -25.06 16.18
CA TYR A 217 4.02 -24.99 15.60
C TYR A 217 3.98 -24.66 14.10
N THR A 218 3.09 -25.31 13.35
CA THR A 218 2.91 -25.04 11.93
C THR A 218 2.53 -23.57 11.68
N ARG A 219 1.66 -23.00 12.52
CA ARG A 219 1.28 -21.57 12.43
C ARG A 219 2.45 -20.64 12.75
N LEU A 220 3.32 -20.98 13.69
CA LEU A 220 4.54 -20.21 13.97
C LEU A 220 5.47 -20.19 12.76
N LEU A 221 5.68 -21.35 12.09
CA LEU A 221 6.45 -21.40 10.85
C LEU A 221 5.83 -20.55 9.74
N GLN A 222 4.50 -20.55 9.60
CA GLN A 222 3.79 -19.71 8.64
C GLN A 222 4.00 -18.21 8.91
N VAL A 223 3.92 -17.80 10.19
CA VAL A 223 4.22 -16.40 10.58
C VAL A 223 5.66 -16.03 10.25
N MET A 224 6.62 -16.90 10.56
CA MET A 224 8.03 -16.71 10.23
C MET A 224 8.23 -16.57 8.72
N GLU A 225 7.68 -17.47 7.93
CA GLU A 225 7.78 -17.44 6.47
C GLU A 225 7.19 -16.17 5.89
N GLN A 226 5.94 -15.84 6.22
CA GLN A 226 5.24 -14.66 5.73
C GLN A 226 6.02 -13.37 6.01
N THR A 227 6.49 -13.18 7.25
CA THR A 227 7.16 -11.94 7.66
C THR A 227 8.62 -11.86 7.18
N CYS A 228 9.27 -13.01 6.94
CA CYS A 228 10.65 -13.05 6.48
C CYS A 228 10.81 -13.12 4.97
N ASN A 229 9.73 -13.35 4.20
CA ASN A 229 9.70 -13.13 2.76
C ASN A 229 9.71 -11.66 2.38
N ASP A 230 9.25 -10.80 3.29
CA ASP A 230 9.38 -9.36 3.12
C ASP A 230 10.84 -8.91 3.22
N PRO A 231 11.24 -7.89 2.43
CA PRO A 231 12.58 -7.33 2.50
C PRO A 231 12.95 -6.91 3.94
N LEU A 232 14.19 -7.17 4.34
CA LEU A 232 14.69 -6.73 5.66
C LEU A 232 14.49 -5.22 5.89
N GLN A 233 14.58 -4.43 4.84
CA GLN A 233 14.32 -2.99 4.88
C GLN A 233 12.90 -2.66 5.37
N LEU A 234 11.87 -3.41 4.93
CA LEU A 234 10.51 -3.20 5.39
C LEU A 234 10.38 -3.44 6.91
N PHE A 235 10.97 -4.53 7.40
CA PHE A 235 11.02 -4.81 8.83
C PHE A 235 11.71 -3.68 9.61
N GLN A 236 12.90 -3.26 9.14
CA GLN A 236 13.65 -2.18 9.79
C GLN A 236 12.88 -0.86 9.81
N ASP A 237 12.28 -0.51 8.69
CA ASP A 237 11.51 0.72 8.54
C ASP A 237 10.27 0.71 9.46
N LEU A 238 9.51 -0.40 9.48
CA LEU A 238 8.34 -0.57 10.34
C LEU A 238 8.72 -0.41 11.81
N GLN A 239 9.84 -1.02 12.23
CA GLN A 239 10.31 -0.96 13.62
C GLN A 239 10.96 0.37 14.00
N ARG A 240 11.45 1.13 13.03
CA ARG A 240 12.12 2.42 13.27
C ARG A 240 11.17 3.60 13.21
N PHE A 241 10.26 3.62 12.24
CA PHE A 241 9.44 4.79 11.92
C PHE A 241 8.03 4.77 12.53
N ASN A 242 7.59 3.65 13.12
CA ASN A 242 6.40 3.65 13.95
C ASN A 242 6.79 4.07 15.38
N PRO A 243 6.23 5.17 15.93
CA PRO A 243 6.64 5.71 17.22
C PRO A 243 6.35 4.77 18.42
N TYR A 244 5.44 3.81 18.26
CA TYR A 244 4.98 2.90 19.31
C TYR A 244 5.72 1.57 19.36
N THR A 245 6.47 1.19 18.32
CA THR A 245 7.17 -0.11 18.29
C THR A 245 8.28 -0.24 19.33
N ARG A 246 8.87 0.87 19.79
CA ARG A 246 9.84 0.81 20.90
C ARG A 246 9.15 0.33 22.19
N GLU A 247 7.96 0.86 22.49
CA GLU A 247 7.18 0.42 23.65
C GLU A 247 6.78 -1.04 23.52
N MET A 248 6.32 -1.45 22.33
CA MET A 248 5.98 -2.84 22.04
C MET A 248 7.16 -3.78 22.33
N ARG A 249 8.37 -3.46 21.83
CA ARG A 249 9.58 -4.28 22.09
C ARG A 249 9.94 -4.35 23.57
N ASN A 250 9.82 -3.22 24.29
CA ASN A 250 10.06 -3.21 25.75
C ASN A 250 9.08 -4.14 26.48
N ARG A 251 7.77 -4.06 26.13
CA ARG A 251 6.77 -4.97 26.72
C ARG A 251 7.05 -6.43 26.36
N PHE A 252 7.52 -6.71 25.14
CA PHE A 252 7.90 -8.06 24.73
C PHE A 252 9.07 -8.59 25.55
N SER A 253 10.14 -7.81 25.75
CA SER A 253 11.30 -8.20 26.56
C SER A 253 10.91 -8.45 28.01
N ASN A 254 10.12 -7.56 28.63
CA ASN A 254 9.64 -7.75 29.99
C ASN A 254 8.77 -9.01 30.13
N ALA A 255 7.92 -9.29 29.13
CA ALA A 255 7.11 -10.51 29.15
C ALA A 255 7.95 -11.79 29.01
N LEU A 256 9.04 -11.73 28.22
CA LEU A 256 9.99 -12.84 28.10
C LEU A 256 10.66 -13.12 29.45
N GLU A 257 11.23 -12.10 30.11
CA GLU A 257 11.85 -12.20 31.44
C GLU A 257 10.88 -12.76 32.50
N THR A 258 9.64 -12.26 32.49
CA THR A 258 8.58 -12.75 33.40
C THR A 258 8.28 -14.23 33.15
N THR A 259 8.22 -14.64 31.88
CA THR A 259 7.93 -16.02 31.50
C THR A 259 9.10 -16.97 31.90
N GLU A 260 10.32 -16.51 31.73
CA GLU A 260 11.52 -17.28 32.19
C GLU A 260 11.53 -17.46 33.70
N SER A 261 11.14 -16.45 34.48
CA SER A 261 11.08 -16.53 35.93
C SER A 261 10.10 -17.60 36.43
N LEU A 262 9.00 -17.84 35.70
CA LEU A 262 8.06 -18.92 36.05
C LEU A 262 8.68 -20.34 36.02
N LEU A 263 9.80 -20.51 35.31
CA LEU A 263 10.50 -21.80 35.21
C LEU A 263 11.49 -21.99 36.36
N LEU A 264 11.95 -20.92 36.99
CA LEU A 264 12.91 -20.96 38.10
C LEU A 264 12.28 -21.39 39.40
N ASP A 265 10.98 -21.17 39.60
CA ASP A 265 10.23 -21.48 40.81
C ASP A 265 9.68 -22.93 40.84
N VAL A 266 9.99 -23.75 39.83
CA VAL A 266 9.59 -25.15 39.80
C VAL A 266 10.67 -25.97 40.50
N PRO A 267 10.45 -26.53 41.73
CA PRO A 267 11.42 -27.38 42.41
C PRO A 267 11.69 -28.60 41.52
N PRO A 268 12.95 -29.08 41.44
CA PRO A 268 13.28 -30.28 40.71
C PRO A 268 12.42 -31.43 41.25
N LYS A 269 11.62 -32.07 40.40
CA LYS A 269 10.92 -33.30 40.78
C LYS A 269 12.01 -34.32 41.13
N ASP A 270 12.03 -34.76 42.40
CA ASP A 270 12.87 -35.88 42.83
C ASP A 270 12.62 -37.03 41.87
N ARG A 271 13.69 -37.49 41.22
CA ARG A 271 13.70 -38.66 40.33
C ARG A 271 13.83 -39.93 41.15
#